data_51c4d703326fd93470ee1b0235e4c887
#
_entry.id   51c4d703326fd93470ee1b0235e4c887
#
_cell.length_a   1.000
_cell.length_b   1.000
_cell.length_c   1.000
_cell.angle_alpha   90.00
_cell.angle_beta   90.00
_cell.angle_gamma   90.00
#
_symmetry.space_group_name_H-M   'P 1'
#
loop_
_entity.id
_entity.type
_entity.pdbx_description
1 polymer ?
#
loop_
_entity_poly.entity_id
_entity_poly.type
_entity_poly.pdbx_seq_one_letter_code
_entity_poly.pdbx_strand_id
1 'polypeptide(L)'
;RRQLIEACRTALSECNGTKSVESLVSDHAATLDGVLEARTLNTQTTLKSALRAEVEAYERRSRTTGYVPGIPTGIHELDRKIGGLGRGNLYIVAARPGAGKTGLAVTLARNVARGGYGVVFLSLEMPRDQLAQRAAAQEGGLDTKEINEGRLTAVNFAVYSSAIRKCAELPIVIDDDAKQTPASLRSATRRAVRRLQAEHDASRLGLIIVDYLQLMEDDGPSGRNRTREEEVRKMSTACRKLAKEFNVPVVALSQLNRAVESRPDKRPQLSDLRESGAIEQDAFGVLMLYRDDYYRKPSETPDGKAEVLIRKLRQGGTTGTVECAFIGPSQAFADYQENFR
;
A
#
# COMPACT_ATOMS: atom_id res chain seq x y z
N ARG A 1 0.90 11.99 -33.45
CA ARG A 1 1.79 13.12 -33.85
C ARG A 1 1.06 14.47 -33.79
N ARG A 2 -0.16 14.63 -34.38
CA ARG A 2 -0.92 15.90 -34.33
C ARG A 2 -1.19 16.37 -32.91
N GLN A 3 -1.73 15.50 -32.03
CA GLN A 3 -2.03 15.83 -30.65
C GLN A 3 -0.77 16.23 -29.85
N LEU A 4 0.37 15.58 -30.09
CA LEU A 4 1.64 15.96 -29.47
C LEU A 4 2.10 17.36 -29.93
N ILE A 5 1.98 17.65 -31.21
CA ILE A 5 2.32 18.98 -31.77
C ILE A 5 1.41 20.06 -31.16
N GLU A 6 0.12 19.76 -31.01
CA GLU A 6 -0.86 20.67 -30.42
C GLU A 6 -0.58 20.91 -28.93
N ALA A 7 -0.29 19.86 -28.15
CA ALA A 7 0.13 19.96 -26.76
C ALA A 7 1.40 20.80 -26.58
N CYS A 8 2.41 20.59 -27.43
CA CYS A 8 3.64 21.39 -27.41
C CYS A 8 3.40 22.86 -27.78
N ARG A 9 2.51 23.13 -28.74
CA ARG A 9 2.15 24.52 -29.13
C ARG A 9 1.43 25.24 -28.00
N THR A 10 0.48 24.57 -27.32
CA THR A 10 -0.21 25.10 -26.16
C THR A 10 0.77 25.38 -25.02
N ALA A 11 1.70 24.47 -24.73
CA ALA A 11 2.76 24.68 -23.75
C ALA A 11 3.59 25.92 -24.05
N LEU A 12 4.04 26.10 -25.30
CA LEU A 12 4.82 27.27 -25.72
C LEU A 12 4.03 28.57 -25.61
N SER A 13 2.73 28.56 -25.91
CA SER A 13 1.88 29.77 -25.77
C SER A 13 1.65 30.15 -24.31
N GLU A 14 1.53 29.19 -23.42
CA GLU A 14 1.30 29.42 -21.99
C GLU A 14 2.58 29.80 -21.22
N CYS A 15 3.77 29.47 -21.73
CA CYS A 15 5.05 29.92 -21.17
C CYS A 15 5.22 31.44 -21.17
N ASN A 16 4.48 32.17 -22.01
CA ASN A 16 4.47 33.62 -22.05
C ASN A 16 3.41 34.26 -21.12
N GLY A 17 2.68 33.45 -20.37
CA GLY A 17 1.64 33.86 -19.43
C GLY A 17 2.14 34.10 -17.99
N THR A 18 1.20 34.34 -17.08
CA THR A 18 1.46 34.65 -15.66
C THR A 18 1.42 33.43 -14.75
N LYS A 19 1.27 32.21 -15.27
CA LYS A 19 1.25 30.97 -14.49
C LYS A 19 2.64 30.64 -13.91
N SER A 20 2.69 30.06 -12.71
CA SER A 20 3.96 29.57 -12.15
C SER A 20 4.54 28.42 -12.99
N VAL A 21 5.85 28.27 -12.98
CA VAL A 21 6.55 27.21 -13.73
C VAL A 21 6.10 25.82 -13.29
N GLU A 22 5.87 25.62 -11.98
CA GLU A 22 5.40 24.36 -11.43
C GLU A 22 4.01 23.99 -11.93
N SER A 23 3.08 24.96 -12.01
CA SER A 23 1.73 24.75 -12.54
C SER A 23 1.77 24.39 -14.04
N LEU A 24 2.58 25.12 -14.83
CA LEU A 24 2.76 24.85 -16.25
C LEU A 24 3.31 23.45 -16.49
N VAL A 25 4.35 23.06 -15.76
CA VAL A 25 4.94 21.71 -15.88
C VAL A 25 3.94 20.63 -15.49
N SER A 26 3.13 20.84 -14.46
CA SER A 26 2.11 19.89 -14.02
C SER A 26 0.99 19.72 -15.06
N ASP A 27 0.45 20.84 -15.59
CA ASP A 27 -0.63 20.85 -16.58
C ASP A 27 -0.20 20.19 -17.89
N HIS A 28 1.03 20.47 -18.34
CA HIS A 28 1.56 19.92 -19.59
C HIS A 28 2.02 18.47 -19.45
N ALA A 29 2.55 18.07 -18.29
CA ALA A 29 2.82 16.67 -18.01
C ALA A 29 1.55 15.81 -18.07
N ALA A 30 0.44 16.31 -17.50
CA ALA A 30 -0.86 15.64 -17.58
C ALA A 30 -1.38 15.52 -19.03
N THR A 31 -1.19 16.58 -19.83
CA THR A 31 -1.61 16.60 -21.24
C THR A 31 -0.78 15.64 -22.11
N LEU A 32 0.53 15.61 -21.92
CA LEU A 32 1.44 14.68 -22.62
C LEU A 32 1.19 13.23 -22.19
N ASP A 33 0.91 12.98 -20.94
CA ASP A 33 0.50 11.69 -20.43
C ASP A 33 -0.82 11.23 -21.08
N GLY A 34 -1.81 12.12 -21.25
CA GLY A 34 -3.05 11.83 -21.98
C GLY A 34 -2.83 11.46 -23.47
N VAL A 35 -1.87 12.09 -24.13
CA VAL A 35 -1.49 11.75 -25.52
C VAL A 35 -0.82 10.38 -25.61
N LEU A 36 -0.04 10.00 -24.60
CA LEU A 36 0.57 8.66 -24.47
C LEU A 36 -0.49 7.59 -24.18
N GLU A 37 -1.49 7.92 -23.35
CA GLU A 37 -2.60 7.01 -23.02
C GLU A 37 -3.53 6.70 -24.19
N ALA A 38 -3.80 7.68 -25.05
CA ALA A 38 -4.60 7.45 -26.25
C ALA A 38 -4.01 6.36 -27.18
N ARG A 39 -2.74 6.00 -26.99
CA ARG A 39 -2.05 4.92 -27.69
C ARG A 39 -2.18 3.55 -27.01
N THR A 40 -2.50 3.50 -25.70
CA THR A 40 -2.43 2.28 -24.88
C THR A 40 -3.80 1.68 -24.54
N LEU A 41 -4.90 2.36 -24.83
CA LEU A 41 -6.23 1.90 -24.40
C LEU A 41 -6.99 1.17 -25.52
N ASN A 42 -6.47 0.02 -25.94
CA ASN A 42 -7.36 -1.02 -26.43
C ASN A 42 -7.78 -1.88 -25.19
N THR A 43 -8.57 -1.27 -24.29
CA THR A 43 -9.11 -1.95 -23.09
C THR A 43 -10.26 -2.88 -23.45
N GLN A 44 -10.73 -2.85 -24.70
CA GLN A 44 -11.80 -3.72 -25.17
C GLN A 44 -11.23 -5.07 -25.59
N THR A 45 -11.75 -6.13 -25.04
CA THR A 45 -11.44 -7.50 -25.44
C THR A 45 -12.75 -8.28 -25.65
N THR A 46 -12.74 -9.26 -26.53
CA THR A 46 -13.90 -10.14 -26.71
C THR A 46 -13.95 -11.16 -25.56
N LEU A 47 -15.14 -11.62 -25.21
CA LEU A 47 -15.31 -12.69 -24.23
C LEU A 47 -14.48 -13.93 -24.60
N LYS A 48 -14.44 -14.28 -25.90
CA LYS A 48 -13.61 -15.39 -26.42
C LYS A 48 -12.12 -15.23 -26.09
N SER A 49 -11.58 -14.03 -26.27
CA SER A 49 -10.17 -13.75 -25.94
C SER A 49 -9.91 -13.79 -24.44
N ALA A 50 -10.84 -13.22 -23.64
CA ALA A 50 -10.75 -13.26 -22.19
C ALA A 50 -10.81 -14.71 -21.63
N LEU A 51 -11.68 -15.56 -22.18
CA LEU A 51 -11.80 -16.98 -21.78
C LEU A 51 -10.55 -17.78 -22.15
N ARG A 52 -9.93 -17.52 -23.31
CA ARG A 52 -8.66 -18.17 -23.67
C ARG A 52 -7.56 -17.83 -22.67
N ALA A 53 -7.42 -16.56 -22.33
CA ALA A 53 -6.46 -16.12 -21.31
C ALA A 53 -6.71 -16.75 -19.94
N GLU A 54 -8.00 -16.98 -19.59
CA GLU A 54 -8.37 -17.64 -18.34
C GLU A 54 -8.00 -19.14 -18.35
N VAL A 55 -8.20 -19.85 -19.46
CA VAL A 55 -7.77 -21.26 -19.60
C VAL A 55 -6.26 -21.38 -19.39
N GLU A 56 -5.47 -20.53 -20.05
CA GLU A 56 -4.01 -20.54 -19.87
C GLU A 56 -3.60 -20.18 -18.42
N ALA A 57 -4.32 -19.27 -17.79
CA ALA A 57 -4.11 -18.91 -16.39
C ALA A 57 -4.46 -20.10 -15.46
N TYR A 58 -5.56 -20.81 -15.74
CA TYR A 58 -5.95 -22.02 -15.01
C TYR A 58 -4.91 -23.12 -15.12
N GLU A 59 -4.42 -23.41 -16.33
CA GLU A 59 -3.38 -24.41 -16.56
C GLU A 59 -2.09 -24.08 -15.78
N ARG A 60 -1.66 -22.82 -15.75
CA ARG A 60 -0.51 -22.40 -14.94
C ARG A 60 -0.77 -22.63 -13.45
N ARG A 61 -1.97 -22.30 -12.97
CA ARG A 61 -2.37 -22.52 -11.56
C ARG A 61 -2.35 -23.99 -11.18
N SER A 62 -2.89 -24.85 -12.03
CA SER A 62 -3.01 -26.28 -11.74
C SER A 62 -1.67 -27.03 -11.70
N ARG A 63 -0.65 -26.51 -12.37
CA ARG A 63 0.69 -27.11 -12.43
C ARG A 63 1.62 -26.70 -11.27
N THR A 64 1.24 -25.69 -10.48
CA THR A 64 2.09 -25.12 -9.43
C THR A 64 1.52 -25.47 -8.05
N THR A 65 2.16 -26.35 -7.32
CA THR A 65 1.80 -26.63 -5.92
C THR A 65 2.01 -25.38 -5.06
N GLY A 66 1.02 -25.04 -4.22
CA GLY A 66 1.09 -23.84 -3.38
C GLY A 66 0.92 -22.52 -4.15
N TYR A 67 0.35 -22.56 -5.36
CA TYR A 67 0.13 -21.38 -6.17
C TYR A 67 -0.78 -20.35 -5.47
N VAL A 68 -0.30 -19.11 -5.37
CA VAL A 68 -1.05 -17.96 -4.91
C VAL A 68 -1.49 -17.16 -6.14
N PRO A 69 -2.82 -17.01 -6.40
CA PRO A 69 -3.32 -16.32 -7.59
C PRO A 69 -2.91 -14.85 -7.70
N GLY A 70 -2.83 -14.18 -6.55
CA GLY A 70 -2.40 -12.79 -6.42
C GLY A 70 -0.90 -12.63 -6.15
N ILE A 71 -0.51 -11.42 -5.77
CA ILE A 71 0.82 -11.13 -5.24
C ILE A 71 0.88 -11.64 -3.80
N PRO A 72 1.81 -12.56 -3.46
CA PRO A 72 1.94 -13.07 -2.11
C PRO A 72 2.25 -11.97 -1.09
N THR A 73 1.56 -12.00 0.04
CA THR A 73 1.83 -11.08 1.17
C THR A 73 3.05 -11.52 1.97
N GLY A 74 3.42 -12.79 1.85
CA GLY A 74 4.45 -13.45 2.64
C GLY A 74 3.99 -13.78 4.08
N ILE A 75 2.70 -13.66 4.36
CA ILE A 75 2.03 -14.24 5.54
C ILE A 75 1.17 -15.38 5.01
N HIS A 76 1.64 -16.62 5.17
CA HIS A 76 1.10 -17.78 4.47
C HIS A 76 -0.39 -18.03 4.76
N GLU A 77 -0.80 -17.88 6.01
CA GLU A 77 -2.20 -18.05 6.39
C GLU A 77 -3.10 -16.97 5.76
N LEU A 78 -2.60 -15.74 5.64
CA LEU A 78 -3.32 -14.68 4.94
C LEU A 78 -3.43 -14.99 3.45
N ASP A 79 -2.32 -15.38 2.83
CA ASP A 79 -2.30 -15.75 1.41
C ASP A 79 -3.20 -16.93 1.10
N ARG A 80 -3.26 -17.93 1.99
CA ARG A 80 -4.17 -19.08 1.86
C ARG A 80 -5.64 -18.66 1.89
N LYS A 81 -6.00 -17.68 2.73
CA LYS A 81 -7.39 -17.22 2.88
C LYS A 81 -7.84 -16.27 1.79
N ILE A 82 -6.97 -15.33 1.38
CA ILE A 82 -7.34 -14.30 0.39
C ILE A 82 -6.86 -14.61 -1.04
N GLY A 83 -6.04 -15.65 -1.23
CA GLY A 83 -5.42 -15.95 -2.53
C GLY A 83 -4.32 -14.97 -2.92
N GLY A 84 -3.68 -14.29 -1.94
CA GLY A 84 -2.76 -13.18 -2.17
C GLY A 84 -3.47 -11.90 -2.59
N LEU A 85 -2.70 -10.85 -2.86
CA LEU A 85 -3.23 -9.54 -3.29
C LEU A 85 -3.51 -9.56 -4.79
N GLY A 86 -4.78 -9.58 -5.17
CA GLY A 86 -5.21 -9.63 -6.57
C GLY A 86 -4.86 -8.35 -7.33
N ARG A 87 -4.31 -8.51 -8.56
CA ARG A 87 -3.96 -7.39 -9.43
C ARG A 87 -5.18 -6.55 -9.80
N GLY A 88 -4.99 -5.24 -9.91
CA GLY A 88 -6.06 -4.29 -10.24
C GLY A 88 -7.05 -4.03 -9.12
N ASN A 89 -6.80 -4.54 -7.90
CA ASN A 89 -7.69 -4.46 -6.76
C ASN A 89 -7.18 -3.50 -5.67
N LEU A 90 -8.13 -2.84 -5.00
CA LEU A 90 -7.88 -2.02 -3.83
C LEU A 90 -8.13 -2.82 -2.56
N TYR A 91 -7.15 -2.90 -1.70
CA TYR A 91 -7.23 -3.45 -0.35
C TYR A 91 -7.10 -2.33 0.67
N ILE A 92 -7.90 -2.40 1.71
CA ILE A 92 -7.80 -1.47 2.85
C ILE A 92 -7.22 -2.24 4.03
N VAL A 93 -6.17 -1.71 4.62
CA VAL A 93 -5.65 -2.16 5.92
C VAL A 93 -5.99 -1.10 6.95
N ALA A 94 -6.89 -1.43 7.86
CA ALA A 94 -7.39 -0.51 8.85
C ALA A 94 -7.00 -0.92 10.27
N ALA A 95 -6.62 0.07 11.09
CA ALA A 95 -6.26 -0.15 12.49
C ALA A 95 -6.46 1.10 13.35
N ARG A 96 -6.47 0.92 14.66
CA ARG A 96 -6.32 2.04 15.60
C ARG A 96 -4.86 2.55 15.56
N PRO A 97 -4.63 3.86 15.86
CA PRO A 97 -3.28 4.40 16.01
C PRO A 97 -2.46 3.54 17.00
N GLY A 98 -1.21 3.24 16.67
CA GLY A 98 -0.34 2.43 17.51
C GLY A 98 -0.57 0.92 17.46
N ALA A 99 -1.63 0.41 16.82
CA ALA A 99 -1.87 -1.03 16.68
C ALA A 99 -0.90 -1.75 15.73
N GLY A 100 -0.06 -1.02 14.97
CA GLY A 100 0.95 -1.59 14.08
C GLY A 100 0.62 -1.53 12.58
N LYS A 101 -0.32 -0.69 12.16
CA LYS A 101 -0.75 -0.51 10.77
C LYS A 101 0.41 -0.34 9.79
N THR A 102 1.27 0.66 10.02
CA THR A 102 2.44 0.93 9.18
C THR A 102 3.50 -0.17 9.31
N GLY A 103 3.62 -0.82 10.50
CA GLY A 103 4.48 -1.99 10.67
C GLY A 103 4.07 -3.15 9.76
N LEU A 104 2.78 -3.45 9.67
CA LEU A 104 2.24 -4.45 8.73
C LEU A 104 2.51 -4.04 7.28
N ALA A 105 2.30 -2.77 6.92
CA ALA A 105 2.56 -2.28 5.58
C ALA A 105 4.03 -2.43 5.16
N VAL A 106 4.97 -2.12 6.06
CA VAL A 106 6.42 -2.33 5.82
C VAL A 106 6.74 -3.81 5.70
N THR A 107 6.14 -4.68 6.53
CA THR A 107 6.29 -6.14 6.40
C THR A 107 5.82 -6.62 5.02
N LEU A 108 4.64 -6.20 4.56
CA LEU A 108 4.11 -6.54 3.23
C LEU A 108 5.04 -6.04 2.12
N ALA A 109 5.52 -4.78 2.21
CA ALA A 109 6.43 -4.20 1.23
C ALA A 109 7.71 -5.03 1.08
N ARG A 110 8.35 -5.38 2.20
CA ARG A 110 9.57 -6.20 2.21
C ARG A 110 9.34 -7.60 1.67
N ASN A 111 8.26 -8.26 2.08
CA ASN A 111 7.95 -9.62 1.63
C ASN A 111 7.70 -9.66 0.12
N VAL A 112 6.90 -8.72 -0.41
CA VAL A 112 6.62 -8.60 -1.85
C VAL A 112 7.91 -8.29 -2.63
N ALA A 113 8.75 -7.39 -2.11
CA ALA A 113 10.02 -7.05 -2.73
C ALA A 113 11.00 -8.22 -2.75
N ARG A 114 11.07 -9.02 -1.68
CA ARG A 114 11.84 -10.28 -1.63
C ARG A 114 11.34 -11.32 -2.63
N GLY A 115 10.07 -11.30 -2.96
CA GLY A 115 9.49 -12.11 -4.02
C GLY A 115 9.86 -11.64 -5.44
N GLY A 116 10.75 -10.63 -5.59
CA GLY A 116 11.21 -10.11 -6.88
C GLY A 116 10.26 -9.10 -7.53
N TYR A 117 9.31 -8.56 -6.77
CA TYR A 117 8.38 -7.56 -7.28
C TYR A 117 8.78 -6.15 -6.82
N GLY A 118 8.67 -5.17 -7.73
CA GLY A 118 8.82 -3.76 -7.38
C GLY A 118 7.69 -3.28 -6.47
N VAL A 119 8.03 -2.46 -5.49
CA VAL A 119 7.08 -1.86 -4.55
C VAL A 119 7.19 -0.34 -4.57
N VAL A 120 6.06 0.34 -4.68
CA VAL A 120 5.97 1.80 -4.49
C VAL A 120 5.28 2.06 -3.15
N PHE A 121 5.95 2.77 -2.26
CA PHE A 121 5.43 3.16 -0.96
C PHE A 121 5.24 4.68 -0.91
N LEU A 122 3.98 5.12 -0.93
CA LEU A 122 3.60 6.54 -0.84
C LEU A 122 3.23 6.82 0.61
N SER A 123 4.11 7.54 1.31
CA SER A 123 3.97 7.84 2.73
C SER A 123 3.62 9.30 2.95
N LEU A 124 2.44 9.56 3.49
CA LEU A 124 1.98 10.90 3.83
C LEU A 124 2.16 11.22 5.33
N GLU A 125 2.36 10.17 6.15
CA GLU A 125 2.47 10.32 7.61
C GLU A 125 3.94 10.28 8.07
N MET A 126 4.72 9.35 7.54
CA MET A 126 6.07 9.08 8.04
C MET A 126 7.14 9.49 7.02
N PRO A 127 8.21 10.18 7.46
CA PRO A 127 9.37 10.45 6.63
C PRO A 127 10.03 9.14 6.14
N ARG A 128 10.63 9.19 4.95
CA ARG A 128 11.32 8.05 4.32
C ARG A 128 12.38 7.42 5.21
N ASP A 129 13.11 8.22 5.98
CA ASP A 129 14.19 7.73 6.85
C ASP A 129 13.63 6.85 7.97
N GLN A 130 12.49 7.20 8.55
CA GLN A 130 11.83 6.38 9.57
C GLN A 130 11.28 5.07 9.00
N LEU A 131 10.78 5.08 7.76
CA LEU A 131 10.33 3.87 7.08
C LEU A 131 11.50 2.95 6.74
N ALA A 132 12.61 3.51 6.23
CA ALA A 132 13.83 2.76 5.94
C ALA A 132 14.42 2.14 7.20
N GLN A 133 14.49 2.90 8.29
CA GLN A 133 14.92 2.42 9.60
C GLN A 133 14.03 1.27 10.10
N ARG A 134 12.71 1.41 9.98
CA ARG A 134 11.76 0.36 10.36
C ARG A 134 11.93 -0.89 9.52
N ALA A 135 12.14 -0.75 8.21
CA ALA A 135 12.42 -1.87 7.34
C ALA A 135 13.70 -2.62 7.76
N ALA A 136 14.76 -1.89 8.08
CA ALA A 136 16.01 -2.48 8.56
C ALA A 136 15.87 -3.12 9.96
N ALA A 137 15.10 -2.49 10.86
CA ALA A 137 14.77 -3.07 12.17
C ALA A 137 14.02 -4.39 12.04
N GLN A 138 13.01 -4.45 11.17
CA GLN A 138 12.27 -5.68 10.88
C GLN A 138 13.15 -6.76 10.23
N GLU A 139 14.09 -6.35 9.35
CA GLU A 139 15.03 -7.27 8.70
C GLU A 139 16.00 -7.90 9.68
N GLY A 140 16.49 -7.12 10.63
CA GLY A 140 17.46 -7.55 11.63
C GLY A 140 16.83 -8.11 12.92
N GLY A 141 15.50 -8.03 13.08
CA GLY A 141 14.82 -8.38 14.34
C GLY A 141 15.23 -7.49 15.52
N LEU A 142 15.57 -6.23 15.26
CA LEU A 142 16.13 -5.30 16.24
C LEU A 142 15.07 -4.38 16.83
N ASP A 143 15.33 -3.90 18.08
CA ASP A 143 14.44 -2.94 18.72
C ASP A 143 14.59 -1.55 18.08
N THR A 144 13.48 -1.04 17.53
CA THR A 144 13.40 0.29 16.94
C THR A 144 13.72 1.39 17.95
N LYS A 145 13.46 1.18 19.24
CA LYS A 145 13.79 2.14 20.30
C LYS A 145 15.30 2.23 20.51
N GLU A 146 15.99 1.08 20.59
CA GLU A 146 17.46 1.07 20.72
C GLU A 146 18.15 1.72 19.51
N ILE A 147 17.62 1.51 18.30
CA ILE A 147 18.12 2.15 17.08
C ILE A 147 17.94 3.67 17.16
N ASN A 148 16.74 4.15 17.52
CA ASN A 148 16.43 5.58 17.63
C ASN A 148 17.28 6.29 18.67
N GLU A 149 17.58 5.62 19.78
CA GLU A 149 18.38 6.17 20.87
C GLU A 149 19.90 5.99 20.66
N GLY A 150 20.33 5.35 19.56
CA GLY A 150 21.74 5.11 19.25
C GLY A 150 22.41 4.17 20.24
N ARG A 151 21.65 3.27 20.88
CA ARG A 151 22.13 2.39 21.99
C ARG A 151 22.33 0.94 21.57
N LEU A 152 22.53 0.69 20.29
CA LEU A 152 22.84 -0.67 19.83
C LEU A 152 24.20 -1.14 20.39
N THR A 153 24.23 -2.38 20.86
CA THR A 153 25.54 -3.05 21.15
C THR A 153 26.34 -3.23 19.87
N ALA A 154 27.63 -3.47 19.96
CA ALA A 154 28.48 -3.71 18.80
C ALA A 154 27.96 -4.89 17.94
N VAL A 155 27.44 -5.93 18.56
CA VAL A 155 26.83 -7.08 17.88
C VAL A 155 25.56 -6.66 17.15
N ASN A 156 24.64 -5.97 17.82
CA ASN A 156 23.39 -5.49 17.21
C ASN A 156 23.65 -4.45 16.11
N PHE A 157 24.70 -3.62 16.24
CA PHE A 157 25.10 -2.70 15.18
C PHE A 157 25.61 -3.44 13.93
N ALA A 158 26.36 -4.53 14.08
CA ALA A 158 26.77 -5.37 12.95
C ALA A 158 25.54 -6.01 12.26
N VAL A 159 24.56 -6.50 13.03
CA VAL A 159 23.27 -7.02 12.51
C VAL A 159 22.51 -5.92 11.78
N TYR A 160 22.41 -4.73 12.36
CA TYR A 160 21.75 -3.58 11.75
C TYR A 160 22.39 -3.18 10.43
N SER A 161 23.73 -3.08 10.40
CA SER A 161 24.48 -2.77 9.17
C SER A 161 24.27 -3.82 8.07
N SER A 162 24.17 -5.10 8.45
CA SER A 162 23.83 -6.19 7.51
C SER A 162 22.39 -6.06 7.00
N ALA A 163 21.43 -5.74 7.90
CA ALA A 163 20.03 -5.54 7.56
C ALA A 163 19.84 -4.36 6.59
N ILE A 164 20.56 -3.24 6.81
CA ILE A 164 20.55 -2.09 5.90
C ILE A 164 21.01 -2.51 4.50
N ARG A 165 22.13 -3.24 4.38
CA ARG A 165 22.61 -3.71 3.06
C ARG A 165 21.57 -4.58 2.35
N LYS A 166 20.95 -5.52 3.07
CA LYS A 166 19.90 -6.37 2.49
C LYS A 166 18.67 -5.58 2.05
N CYS A 167 18.25 -4.59 2.86
CA CYS A 167 17.11 -3.73 2.51
C CYS A 167 17.42 -2.82 1.32
N ALA A 168 18.67 -2.36 1.17
CA ALA A 168 19.08 -1.51 0.05
C ALA A 168 19.01 -2.21 -1.32
N GLU A 169 19.07 -3.54 -1.34
CA GLU A 169 18.93 -4.34 -2.56
C GLU A 169 17.47 -4.58 -2.94
N LEU A 170 16.51 -4.30 -2.04
CA LEU A 170 15.10 -4.53 -2.31
C LEU A 170 14.55 -3.47 -3.28
N PRO A 171 13.76 -3.90 -4.30
CA PRO A 171 13.15 -2.99 -5.27
C PRO A 171 11.97 -2.21 -4.66
N ILE A 172 12.26 -1.32 -3.71
CA ILE A 172 11.28 -0.49 -3.02
C ILE A 172 11.61 0.98 -3.24
N VAL A 173 10.68 1.74 -3.82
CA VAL A 173 10.77 3.20 -3.90
C VAL A 173 9.81 3.81 -2.90
N ILE A 174 10.32 4.71 -2.05
CA ILE A 174 9.54 5.47 -1.07
C ILE A 174 9.40 6.91 -1.57
N ASP A 175 8.17 7.41 -1.63
CA ASP A 175 7.84 8.81 -1.86
C ASP A 175 7.14 9.33 -0.59
N ASP A 176 7.73 10.29 0.09
CA ASP A 176 7.25 10.85 1.35
C ASP A 176 6.77 12.30 1.20
N ASP A 177 6.32 12.67 -0.01
CA ASP A 177 5.65 13.95 -0.21
C ASP A 177 4.29 13.96 0.50
N ALA A 178 4.20 14.77 1.56
CA ALA A 178 3.00 14.88 2.38
C ALA A 178 1.82 15.55 1.66
N LYS A 179 2.08 16.27 0.56
CA LYS A 179 1.04 17.00 -0.20
C LYS A 179 0.57 16.18 -1.41
N GLN A 180 0.11 14.97 -1.15
CA GLN A 180 -0.46 14.14 -2.23
C GLN A 180 -1.94 14.43 -2.43
N THR A 181 -2.27 14.75 -3.67
CA THR A 181 -3.64 14.87 -4.17
C THR A 181 -3.98 13.67 -5.06
N PRO A 182 -5.25 13.43 -5.41
CA PRO A 182 -5.60 12.38 -6.39
C PRO A 182 -4.85 12.47 -7.71
N ALA A 183 -4.57 13.68 -8.20
CA ALA A 183 -3.85 13.89 -9.45
C ALA A 183 -2.35 13.66 -9.27
N SER A 184 -1.75 14.20 -8.19
CA SER A 184 -0.31 14.02 -7.92
C SER A 184 0.06 12.58 -7.58
N LEU A 185 -0.84 11.82 -6.95
CA LEU A 185 -0.68 10.40 -6.62
C LEU A 185 -0.31 9.55 -7.85
N ARG A 186 -1.01 9.81 -8.97
CA ARG A 186 -0.74 9.13 -10.23
C ARG A 186 0.63 9.47 -10.80
N SER A 187 0.97 10.76 -10.79
CA SER A 187 2.27 11.25 -11.28
C SER A 187 3.42 10.75 -10.40
N ALA A 188 3.26 10.75 -9.07
CA ALA A 188 4.21 10.19 -8.11
C ALA A 188 4.44 8.71 -8.37
N THR A 189 3.36 7.93 -8.53
CA THR A 189 3.48 6.50 -8.86
C THR A 189 4.23 6.27 -10.17
N ARG A 190 3.95 7.04 -11.22
CA ARG A 190 4.66 6.92 -12.50
C ARG A 190 6.14 7.23 -12.37
N ARG A 191 6.51 8.29 -11.63
CA ARG A 191 7.92 8.62 -11.34
C ARG A 191 8.60 7.46 -10.59
N ALA A 192 7.96 6.94 -9.54
CA ALA A 192 8.48 5.83 -8.75
C ALA A 192 8.67 4.56 -9.60
N VAL A 193 7.73 4.23 -10.47
CA VAL A 193 7.84 3.08 -11.39
C VAL A 193 9.02 3.24 -12.35
N ARG A 194 9.20 4.44 -12.94
CA ARG A 194 10.36 4.72 -13.80
C ARG A 194 11.68 4.56 -13.03
N ARG A 195 11.72 5.00 -11.78
CA ARG A 195 12.89 4.84 -10.92
C ARG A 195 13.18 3.37 -10.61
N LEU A 196 12.16 2.58 -10.25
CA LEU A 196 12.28 1.13 -10.08
C LEU A 196 12.86 0.44 -11.32
N GLN A 197 12.40 0.80 -12.52
CA GLN A 197 12.89 0.24 -13.76
C GLN A 197 14.33 0.63 -14.08
N ALA A 198 14.76 1.81 -13.65
CA ALA A 198 16.12 2.30 -13.87
C ALA A 198 17.15 1.73 -12.87
N GLU A 199 16.75 1.55 -11.60
CA GLU A 199 17.66 1.14 -10.52
C GLU A 199 17.66 -0.38 -10.28
N HIS A 200 16.55 -1.06 -10.59
CA HIS A 200 16.38 -2.50 -10.37
C HIS A 200 15.94 -3.14 -11.68
N ASP A 201 16.88 -3.64 -12.45
CA ASP A 201 16.66 -4.24 -13.76
C ASP A 201 15.47 -5.21 -13.75
N ALA A 202 14.42 -4.83 -14.50
CA ALA A 202 13.21 -5.61 -14.74
C ALA A 202 12.34 -6.00 -13.52
N SER A 203 12.39 -5.32 -12.41
CA SER A 203 11.44 -5.60 -11.35
C SER A 203 10.01 -5.24 -11.79
N ARG A 204 9.20 -6.29 -12.00
CA ARG A 204 7.79 -6.11 -12.33
C ARG A 204 7.08 -5.50 -11.14
N LEU A 205 6.46 -4.32 -11.30
CA LEU A 205 5.67 -3.71 -10.23
C LEU A 205 4.64 -4.72 -9.70
N GLY A 206 4.64 -4.93 -8.37
CA GLY A 206 3.81 -5.88 -7.68
C GLY A 206 2.90 -5.26 -6.64
N LEU A 207 3.25 -4.11 -6.07
CA LEU A 207 2.47 -3.52 -4.98
C LEU A 207 2.63 -2.00 -4.94
N ILE A 208 1.53 -1.30 -4.68
CA ILE A 208 1.53 0.11 -4.30
C ILE A 208 0.92 0.20 -2.91
N ILE A 209 1.60 0.88 -1.99
CA ILE A 209 1.12 1.17 -0.64
C ILE A 209 0.89 2.67 -0.51
N VAL A 210 -0.22 3.05 0.13
CA VAL A 210 -0.58 4.45 0.42
C VAL A 210 -0.84 4.59 1.92
N ASP A 211 0.04 5.27 2.64
CA ASP A 211 -0.05 5.48 4.09
C ASP A 211 -0.23 6.97 4.41
N TYR A 212 -1.39 7.48 4.76
CA TYR A 212 -2.72 6.88 4.82
C TYR A 212 -3.78 7.82 4.21
N LEU A 213 -4.91 7.29 3.83
CA LEU A 213 -5.93 7.97 3.01
C LEU A 213 -6.44 9.29 3.59
N GLN A 214 -6.51 9.42 4.92
CA GLN A 214 -7.08 10.59 5.58
C GLN A 214 -6.13 11.80 5.62
N LEU A 215 -4.87 11.69 5.20
CA LEU A 215 -3.92 12.81 5.13
C LEU A 215 -3.83 13.46 3.75
N MET A 216 -4.44 12.86 2.73
CA MET A 216 -4.37 13.39 1.38
C MET A 216 -5.17 14.70 1.26
N GLU A 217 -4.61 15.66 0.52
CA GLU A 217 -5.24 16.95 0.24
C GLU A 217 -6.19 16.85 -0.98
N ASP A 218 -7.17 17.75 -1.09
CA ASP A 218 -8.08 17.82 -2.24
C ASP A 218 -7.59 18.83 -3.28
N ASP A 219 -7.66 18.46 -4.57
CA ASP A 219 -7.32 19.31 -5.73
C ASP A 219 -8.36 20.41 -6.02
N GLY A 220 -9.41 20.54 -5.23
CA GLY A 220 -10.51 21.45 -5.53
C GLY A 220 -10.25 22.90 -5.10
N PRO A 221 -10.90 23.89 -5.77
CA PRO A 221 -10.76 25.30 -5.40
C PRO A 221 -11.15 25.52 -3.94
N SER A 222 -10.27 26.21 -3.20
CA SER A 222 -10.46 26.62 -1.81
C SER A 222 -11.78 27.39 -1.67
N GLY A 223 -12.74 26.87 -0.90
CA GLY A 223 -13.99 27.58 -0.63
C GLY A 223 -15.28 26.79 -0.68
N ARG A 224 -15.30 25.52 -1.08
CA ARG A 224 -16.46 24.65 -0.89
C ARG A 224 -16.38 23.94 0.46
N ASN A 225 -17.39 24.09 1.31
CA ASN A 225 -17.60 23.26 2.50
C ASN A 225 -17.81 21.80 2.06
N ARG A 226 -16.72 21.05 1.91
CA ARG A 226 -16.78 19.61 1.63
C ARG A 226 -16.75 18.85 2.94
N THR A 227 -17.50 17.77 2.97
CA THR A 227 -17.48 16.88 4.13
C THR A 227 -16.22 16.00 4.05
N ARG A 228 -15.71 15.59 5.20
CA ARG A 228 -14.59 14.64 5.31
C ARG A 228 -14.85 13.34 4.52
N GLU A 229 -16.10 12.90 4.49
CA GLU A 229 -16.53 11.73 3.74
C GLU A 229 -16.32 11.88 2.22
N GLU A 230 -16.55 13.08 1.67
CA GLU A 230 -16.33 13.35 0.23
C GLU A 230 -14.85 13.31 -0.13
N GLU A 231 -13.98 13.85 0.74
CA GLU A 231 -12.53 13.77 0.56
C GLU A 231 -12.03 12.34 0.54
N VAL A 232 -12.39 11.57 1.57
CA VAL A 232 -12.02 10.16 1.69
C VAL A 232 -12.55 9.32 0.52
N ARG A 233 -13.76 9.62 0.04
CA ARG A 233 -14.32 8.97 -1.16
C ARG A 233 -13.51 9.25 -2.41
N LYS A 234 -13.06 10.48 -2.63
CA LYS A 234 -12.20 10.81 -3.78
C LYS A 234 -10.88 10.05 -3.73
N MET A 235 -10.26 9.97 -2.54
CA MET A 235 -9.00 9.28 -2.34
C MET A 235 -9.12 7.78 -2.58
N SER A 236 -10.17 7.16 -2.04
CA SER A 236 -10.49 5.75 -2.27
C SER A 236 -10.68 5.45 -3.76
N THR A 237 -11.45 6.31 -4.44
CA THR A 237 -11.66 6.19 -5.89
C THR A 237 -10.36 6.38 -6.68
N ALA A 238 -9.47 7.30 -6.27
CA ALA A 238 -8.16 7.49 -6.89
C ALA A 238 -7.28 6.24 -6.72
N CYS A 239 -7.19 5.68 -5.52
CA CYS A 239 -6.46 4.45 -5.26
C CYS A 239 -7.01 3.26 -6.08
N ARG A 240 -8.33 3.13 -6.21
CA ARG A 240 -8.96 2.10 -7.05
C ARG A 240 -8.64 2.29 -8.54
N LYS A 241 -8.64 3.53 -9.04
CA LYS A 241 -8.22 3.84 -10.42
C LYS A 241 -6.74 3.50 -10.64
N LEU A 242 -5.90 3.85 -9.67
CA LEU A 242 -4.46 3.54 -9.68
C LEU A 242 -4.22 2.02 -9.79
N ALA A 243 -4.91 1.22 -8.97
CA ALA A 243 -4.83 -0.24 -9.03
C ALA A 243 -5.13 -0.78 -10.44
N LYS A 244 -6.20 -0.29 -11.06
CA LYS A 244 -6.60 -0.70 -12.41
C LYS A 244 -5.62 -0.24 -13.48
N GLU A 245 -5.14 1.01 -13.41
CA GLU A 245 -4.23 1.59 -14.40
C GLU A 245 -2.90 0.84 -14.45
N PHE A 246 -2.30 0.59 -13.29
CA PHE A 246 -1.02 -0.13 -13.20
C PHE A 246 -1.17 -1.66 -13.19
N ASN A 247 -2.42 -2.16 -13.14
CA ASN A 247 -2.74 -3.59 -13.01
C ASN A 247 -1.98 -4.27 -11.87
N VAL A 248 -1.95 -3.62 -10.71
CA VAL A 248 -1.31 -4.12 -9.48
C VAL A 248 -2.24 -3.92 -8.28
N PRO A 249 -2.10 -4.70 -7.21
CA PRO A 249 -2.80 -4.40 -5.97
C PRO A 249 -2.35 -3.05 -5.40
N VAL A 250 -3.31 -2.30 -4.88
CA VAL A 250 -3.06 -1.13 -4.05
C VAL A 250 -3.51 -1.45 -2.63
N VAL A 251 -2.61 -1.30 -1.67
CA VAL A 251 -2.92 -1.38 -0.23
C VAL A 251 -2.96 0.04 0.32
N ALA A 252 -4.15 0.50 0.66
CA ALA A 252 -4.33 1.81 1.28
C ALA A 252 -4.59 1.65 2.77
N LEU A 253 -3.86 2.39 3.57
CA LEU A 253 -3.98 2.35 5.02
C LEU A 253 -5.08 3.31 5.47
N SER A 254 -5.83 2.92 6.50
CA SER A 254 -6.93 3.71 7.05
C SER A 254 -6.93 3.65 8.57
N GLN A 255 -7.34 4.74 9.20
CA GLN A 255 -7.52 4.79 10.64
C GLN A 255 -8.95 4.44 11.02
N LEU A 256 -9.12 3.65 12.08
CA LEU A 256 -10.43 3.29 12.64
C LEU A 256 -10.95 4.34 13.61
N ASN A 257 -12.28 4.47 13.69
CA ASN A 257 -12.96 5.33 14.65
C ASN A 257 -12.66 4.88 16.10
N ARG A 258 -12.63 5.84 17.04
CA ARG A 258 -12.43 5.58 18.47
C ARG A 258 -13.55 4.77 19.11
N ALA A 259 -14.73 4.75 18.51
CA ALA A 259 -15.89 4.00 19.02
C ALA A 259 -15.61 2.50 19.23
N VAL A 260 -14.63 1.91 18.52
CA VAL A 260 -14.21 0.52 18.74
C VAL A 260 -13.72 0.27 20.17
N GLU A 261 -13.11 1.28 20.82
CA GLU A 261 -12.52 1.16 22.15
C GLU A 261 -13.57 1.09 23.27
N SER A 262 -14.78 1.58 23.02
CA SER A 262 -15.89 1.57 24.00
C SER A 262 -16.66 0.26 24.06
N ARG A 263 -16.45 -0.66 23.10
CA ARG A 263 -17.12 -1.96 23.05
C ARG A 263 -16.44 -2.98 23.97
N PRO A 264 -17.20 -3.95 24.55
CA PRO A 264 -16.61 -5.08 25.28
C PRO A 264 -15.66 -5.90 24.37
N ASP A 265 -16.11 -6.30 23.17
CA ASP A 265 -15.25 -6.86 22.13
C ASP A 265 -14.71 -5.72 21.25
N LYS A 266 -13.42 -5.48 21.38
CA LYS A 266 -12.69 -4.41 20.66
C LYS A 266 -12.19 -4.85 19.28
N ARG A 267 -12.60 -6.03 18.79
CA ARG A 267 -12.32 -6.45 17.42
C ARG A 267 -13.05 -5.55 16.44
N PRO A 268 -12.31 -4.92 15.50
CA PRO A 268 -12.89 -3.98 14.56
C PRO A 268 -13.94 -4.62 13.64
N GLN A 269 -14.92 -3.80 13.25
CA GLN A 269 -16.00 -4.13 12.32
C GLN A 269 -16.06 -3.11 11.18
N LEU A 270 -16.72 -3.43 10.06
CA LEU A 270 -16.85 -2.52 8.91
C LEU A 270 -17.44 -1.16 9.29
N SER A 271 -18.36 -1.14 10.26
CA SER A 271 -18.95 0.11 10.79
C SER A 271 -17.91 1.05 11.44
N ASP A 272 -16.74 0.56 11.82
CA ASP A 272 -15.67 1.38 12.42
C ASP A 272 -14.90 2.19 11.37
N LEU A 273 -15.13 1.92 10.08
CA LEU A 273 -14.71 2.76 8.94
C LEU A 273 -15.71 3.91 8.67
N ARG A 274 -16.50 4.33 9.63
CA ARG A 274 -17.77 5.09 9.53
C ARG A 274 -17.73 6.41 8.75
N GLU A 275 -16.61 7.11 8.70
CA GLU A 275 -16.47 8.30 7.85
C GLU A 275 -16.14 7.94 6.40
N SER A 276 -16.31 6.67 6.03
CA SER A 276 -15.72 6.08 4.83
C SER A 276 -16.58 4.97 4.23
N GLY A 277 -17.91 5.07 4.25
CA GLY A 277 -18.79 4.12 3.55
C GLY A 277 -18.38 3.92 2.08
N ALA A 278 -17.79 4.95 1.49
CA ALA A 278 -17.20 4.89 0.16
C ALA A 278 -15.94 4.01 0.09
N ILE A 279 -15.08 4.01 1.11
CA ILE A 279 -13.90 3.11 1.17
C ILE A 279 -14.39 1.66 1.15
N GLU A 280 -15.40 1.36 1.96
CA GLU A 280 -15.97 0.03 1.97
C GLU A 280 -16.49 -0.36 0.58
N GLN A 281 -17.23 0.53 -0.10
CA GLN A 281 -17.78 0.24 -1.43
C GLN A 281 -16.69 0.06 -2.49
N ASP A 282 -15.62 0.86 -2.48
CA ASP A 282 -14.54 0.82 -3.46
C ASP A 282 -13.59 -0.36 -3.24
N ALA A 283 -13.36 -0.77 -1.98
CA ALA A 283 -12.44 -1.83 -1.63
C ALA A 283 -12.87 -3.20 -2.18
N PHE A 284 -11.90 -3.93 -2.73
CA PHE A 284 -12.02 -5.35 -3.03
C PHE A 284 -11.93 -6.18 -1.74
N GLY A 285 -10.98 -5.85 -0.88
CA GLY A 285 -10.80 -6.47 0.44
C GLY A 285 -10.60 -5.44 1.54
N VAL A 286 -11.12 -5.73 2.73
CA VAL A 286 -10.91 -4.93 3.95
C VAL A 286 -10.30 -5.84 5.01
N LEU A 287 -9.09 -5.53 5.38
CA LEU A 287 -8.29 -6.22 6.41
C LEU A 287 -8.20 -5.29 7.62
N MET A 288 -8.59 -5.76 8.79
CA MET A 288 -8.56 -4.98 10.01
C MET A 288 -7.60 -5.61 11.00
N LEU A 289 -6.66 -4.82 11.49
CA LEU A 289 -5.67 -5.28 12.45
C LEU A 289 -6.20 -5.12 13.87
N TYR A 290 -6.10 -6.20 14.64
CA TYR A 290 -6.42 -6.23 16.06
C TYR A 290 -5.26 -6.87 16.83
N ARG A 291 -4.99 -6.33 17.99
CA ARG A 291 -4.04 -6.87 18.95
C ARG A 291 -4.64 -6.75 20.34
N ASP A 292 -4.75 -7.86 21.04
CA ASP A 292 -5.31 -7.88 22.37
C ASP A 292 -4.39 -7.19 23.40
N ASP A 293 -3.08 -7.40 23.27
CA ASP A 293 -2.05 -6.79 24.10
C ASP A 293 -2.02 -5.24 24.01
N TYR A 294 -2.49 -4.66 22.90
CA TYR A 294 -2.64 -3.21 22.75
C TYR A 294 -3.66 -2.62 23.75
N TYR A 295 -4.64 -3.40 24.17
CA TYR A 295 -5.71 -2.98 25.09
C TYR A 295 -5.48 -3.44 26.52
N ARG A 296 -4.47 -4.28 26.78
CA ARG A 296 -4.09 -4.75 28.11
C ARG A 296 -3.40 -3.68 28.94
N LYS A 297 -3.35 -3.90 30.24
CA LYS A 297 -2.61 -3.01 31.12
C LYS A 297 -1.10 -3.17 30.90
N PRO A 298 -0.30 -2.10 31.09
CA PRO A 298 1.15 -2.16 30.93
C PRO A 298 1.88 -3.20 31.80
N SER A 299 1.23 -3.66 32.87
CA SER A 299 1.75 -4.70 33.77
C SER A 299 1.60 -6.13 33.25
N GLU A 300 0.83 -6.33 32.18
CA GLU A 300 0.61 -7.64 31.60
C GLU A 300 1.64 -7.90 30.49
N THR A 301 2.19 -9.12 30.48
CA THR A 301 3.18 -9.52 29.47
C THR A 301 2.48 -9.61 28.09
N PRO A 302 2.99 -8.94 27.05
CA PRO A 302 2.48 -9.10 25.70
C PRO A 302 2.61 -10.55 25.23
N ASP A 303 1.57 -11.09 24.61
CA ASP A 303 1.61 -12.44 24.04
C ASP A 303 2.18 -12.50 22.63
N GLY A 304 2.47 -11.35 22.04
CA GLY A 304 3.01 -11.26 20.67
C GLY A 304 2.02 -11.70 19.60
N LYS A 305 0.74 -11.81 19.92
CA LYS A 305 -0.30 -12.23 18.98
C LYS A 305 -1.00 -11.03 18.35
N ALA A 306 -1.17 -11.09 17.05
CA ALA A 306 -1.98 -10.17 16.29
C ALA A 306 -3.02 -10.92 15.45
N GLU A 307 -4.13 -10.29 15.18
CA GLU A 307 -5.19 -10.82 14.33
C GLU A 307 -5.38 -9.89 13.12
N VAL A 308 -5.33 -10.46 11.92
CA VAL A 308 -5.77 -9.80 10.69
C VAL A 308 -7.19 -10.29 10.39
N LEU A 309 -8.16 -9.42 10.64
CA LEU A 309 -9.58 -9.70 10.48
C LEU A 309 -9.98 -9.38 9.04
N ILE A 310 -10.31 -10.38 8.25
CA ILE A 310 -10.83 -10.23 6.89
C ILE A 310 -12.31 -9.90 7.01
N ARG A 311 -12.67 -8.61 6.95
CA ARG A 311 -14.06 -8.15 7.14
C ARG A 311 -14.83 -8.04 5.83
N LYS A 312 -14.11 -7.92 4.72
CA LYS A 312 -14.68 -7.94 3.38
C LYS A 312 -13.71 -8.57 2.40
N LEU A 313 -14.22 -9.37 1.48
CA LEU A 313 -13.52 -9.85 0.30
C LEU A 313 -14.54 -10.06 -0.82
N ARG A 314 -14.34 -9.40 -1.98
CA ARG A 314 -15.22 -9.60 -3.15
C ARG A 314 -14.93 -10.96 -3.78
N GLN A 315 -15.87 -11.44 -4.61
CA GLN A 315 -15.75 -12.69 -5.39
C GLN A 315 -15.74 -13.98 -4.55
N GLY A 316 -16.56 -14.05 -3.51
CA GLY A 316 -16.78 -15.29 -2.76
C GLY A 316 -15.64 -15.69 -1.83
N GLY A 317 -14.69 -14.78 -1.59
CA GLY A 317 -13.64 -14.99 -0.61
C GLY A 317 -14.19 -15.09 0.81
N THR A 318 -13.59 -15.96 1.61
CA THR A 318 -14.05 -16.21 2.98
C THR A 318 -13.64 -15.06 3.90
N THR A 319 -14.60 -14.46 4.59
CA THR A 319 -14.31 -13.60 5.74
C THR A 319 -13.83 -14.46 6.90
N GLY A 320 -13.05 -13.88 7.80
CA GLY A 320 -12.53 -14.62 8.95
C GLY A 320 -11.35 -13.92 9.62
N THR A 321 -10.67 -14.64 10.48
CA THR A 321 -9.50 -14.15 11.22
C THR A 321 -8.27 -14.93 10.83
N VAL A 322 -7.17 -14.24 10.61
CA VAL A 322 -5.82 -14.79 10.47
C VAL A 322 -5.03 -14.40 11.70
N GLU A 323 -4.48 -15.37 12.38
CA GLU A 323 -3.55 -15.15 13.49
C GLU A 323 -2.14 -14.93 12.92
N CYS A 324 -1.49 -13.89 13.43
CA CYS A 324 -0.12 -13.52 13.06
C CYS A 324 0.71 -13.33 14.34
N ALA A 325 2.01 -13.56 14.26
CA ALA A 325 2.94 -13.12 15.29
C ALA A 325 3.23 -11.62 15.09
N PHE A 326 3.17 -10.86 16.17
CA PHE A 326 3.63 -9.48 16.22
C PHE A 326 4.89 -9.38 17.07
N ILE A 327 5.99 -9.01 16.45
CA ILE A 327 7.28 -8.85 17.11
C ILE A 327 7.40 -7.39 17.53
N GLY A 328 7.00 -7.09 18.77
CA GLY A 328 6.86 -5.73 19.31
C GLY A 328 8.10 -4.85 19.11
N PRO A 329 9.31 -5.28 19.49
CA PRO A 329 10.53 -4.48 19.35
C PRO A 329 10.78 -3.99 17.93
N SER A 330 10.69 -4.85 16.93
CA SER A 330 10.89 -4.51 15.52
C SER A 330 9.61 -4.08 14.80
N GLN A 331 8.44 -4.20 15.45
CA GLN A 331 7.12 -3.96 14.87
C GLN A 331 6.86 -4.77 13.59
N ALA A 332 7.42 -5.96 13.50
CA ALA A 332 7.26 -6.88 12.38
C ALA A 332 6.07 -7.81 12.58
N PHE A 333 5.53 -8.28 11.45
CA PHE A 333 4.51 -9.32 11.42
C PHE A 333 5.06 -10.57 10.72
N ALA A 334 4.70 -11.74 11.23
CA ALA A 334 5.07 -13.03 10.68
C ALA A 334 3.92 -14.04 10.82
N ASP A 335 4.08 -15.22 10.22
CA ASP A 335 3.16 -16.32 10.48
C ASP A 335 3.19 -16.69 11.97
N TYR A 336 2.00 -16.93 12.52
CA TYR A 336 1.89 -17.38 13.90
C TYR A 336 2.29 -18.86 13.99
N GLN A 337 3.27 -19.15 14.84
CA GLN A 337 3.62 -20.51 15.24
C GLN A 337 3.39 -20.65 16.74
N GLU A 338 2.70 -21.68 17.19
CA GLU A 338 2.38 -21.89 18.62
C GLU A 338 3.62 -21.94 19.53
N ASN A 339 4.80 -22.11 18.96
CA ASN A 339 6.09 -22.17 19.68
C ASN A 339 6.88 -20.86 19.69
N PHE A 340 6.31 -19.73 19.27
CA PHE A 340 6.90 -18.40 19.46
C PHE A 340 6.69 -17.95 20.94
N ARG A 341 7.46 -18.54 21.86
CA ARG A 341 7.63 -18.06 23.23
C ARG A 341 9.08 -17.71 23.50
#